data_19731e2601756397f367587c539fc2af
#
_entry.id   19731e2601756397f367587c539fc2af
#
_cell.length_a   1.000
_cell.length_b   1.000
_cell.length_c   1.000
_cell.angle_alpha   90.00
_cell.angle_beta   90.00
_cell.angle_gamma   90.00
#
_symmetry.space_group_name_H-M   'P 1'
#
loop_
_entity.id
_entity.type
_entity.pdbx_description
1 polymer ?
#
loop_
_entity_poly.entity_id
_entity_poly.type
_entity_poly.pdbx_seq_one_letter_code
_entity_poly.pdbx_strand_id
1 'polypeptide(L)'
;MYRGIDVVMNVFQPLLAKYHVFVVPEVLDTHREERQTKGGGNLIYSVLTVKYTFFAEDGSSVTAVVQGEGMDSADKSSNKAMSVAFKYAMFQVFCIPTEEMKDPDAETPPESVPVYRCEDCGKVFESFTDKNGKTWSPAQVYAAAKKKNKDGHARCADCRKKWEDGEDI
;
A
#
# COMPACT_ATOMS: atom_id res chain seq x y z
N MET A 1 3.94 -18.45 6.88
CA MET A 1 5.41 -18.21 7.02
C MET A 1 5.90 -17.49 5.75
N TYR A 2 6.46 -16.29 5.86
CA TYR A 2 6.99 -15.55 4.70
C TYR A 2 8.11 -16.33 4.02
N ARG A 3 7.99 -16.58 2.72
CA ARG A 3 9.04 -17.22 1.91
C ARG A 3 9.89 -16.14 1.24
N GLY A 4 11.11 -15.95 1.78
CA GLY A 4 12.10 -15.06 1.17
C GLY A 4 12.55 -15.55 -0.20
N ILE A 5 13.21 -14.67 -0.98
CA ILE A 5 13.80 -15.03 -2.27
C ILE A 5 14.82 -16.17 -2.13
N ASP A 6 15.57 -16.21 -1.02
CA ASP A 6 16.59 -17.23 -0.76
C ASP A 6 15.99 -18.64 -0.72
N VAL A 7 14.83 -18.81 -0.10
CA VAL A 7 14.13 -20.10 -0.05
C VAL A 7 13.73 -20.54 -1.47
N VAL A 8 13.22 -19.59 -2.26
CA VAL A 8 12.83 -19.85 -3.66
C VAL A 8 14.04 -20.28 -4.48
N MET A 9 15.13 -19.53 -4.39
CA MET A 9 16.37 -19.84 -5.11
C MET A 9 16.94 -21.21 -4.74
N ASN A 10 17.00 -21.54 -3.45
CA ASN A 10 17.51 -22.82 -2.96
C ASN A 10 16.69 -24.02 -3.44
N VAL A 11 15.38 -23.86 -3.63
CA VAL A 11 14.52 -24.93 -4.15
C VAL A 11 14.64 -25.06 -5.67
N PHE A 12 14.64 -23.92 -6.38
CA PHE A 12 14.61 -23.92 -7.84
C PHE A 12 15.95 -24.19 -8.49
N GLN A 13 17.06 -23.69 -7.95
CA GLN A 13 18.38 -23.83 -8.53
C GLN A 13 18.75 -25.29 -8.89
N PRO A 14 18.58 -26.28 -7.99
CA PRO A 14 18.88 -27.67 -8.34
C PRO A 14 17.92 -28.25 -9.40
N LEU A 15 16.68 -27.78 -9.44
CA LEU A 15 15.71 -28.20 -10.46
C LEU A 15 16.06 -27.60 -11.83
N LEU A 16 16.35 -26.31 -11.89
CA LEU A 16 16.80 -25.64 -13.13
C LEU A 16 18.05 -26.30 -13.68
N ALA A 17 19.04 -26.59 -12.82
CA ALA A 17 20.24 -27.30 -13.21
C ALA A 17 19.95 -28.73 -13.71
N LYS A 18 19.07 -29.47 -13.02
CA LYS A 18 18.69 -30.84 -13.40
C LYS A 18 17.99 -30.90 -14.77
N TYR A 19 17.18 -29.92 -15.08
CA TYR A 19 16.40 -29.87 -16.32
C TYR A 19 17.05 -28.97 -17.39
N HIS A 20 18.28 -28.54 -17.18
CA HIS A 20 19.09 -27.70 -18.09
C HIS A 20 18.32 -26.41 -18.50
N VAL A 21 17.65 -25.82 -17.55
CA VAL A 21 16.94 -24.54 -17.74
C VAL A 21 17.74 -23.42 -17.11
N PHE A 22 17.92 -22.31 -17.83
CA PHE A 22 18.47 -21.09 -17.27
C PHE A 22 17.55 -19.90 -17.50
N VAL A 23 17.66 -18.88 -16.65
CA VAL A 23 16.75 -17.73 -16.64
C VAL A 23 17.55 -16.46 -16.87
N VAL A 24 17.11 -15.65 -17.82
CA VAL A 24 17.71 -14.35 -18.13
C VAL A 24 16.72 -13.25 -17.80
N PRO A 25 17.02 -12.36 -16.84
CA PRO A 25 16.22 -11.17 -16.57
C PRO A 25 16.58 -10.03 -17.53
N GLU A 26 15.56 -9.27 -17.95
CA GLU A 26 15.69 -8.02 -18.69
C GLU A 26 14.77 -6.97 -18.06
N VAL A 27 15.34 -5.87 -17.57
CA VAL A 27 14.55 -4.76 -17.04
C VAL A 27 14.02 -3.94 -18.21
N LEU A 28 12.70 -3.93 -18.38
CA LEU A 28 12.01 -3.22 -19.46
C LEU A 28 11.72 -1.76 -19.09
N ASP A 29 11.36 -1.55 -17.82
CA ASP A 29 11.02 -0.22 -17.32
C ASP A 29 11.35 -0.09 -15.83
N THR A 30 11.63 1.15 -15.42
CA THR A 30 11.93 1.51 -14.03
C THR A 30 11.23 2.80 -13.67
N HIS A 31 10.31 2.74 -12.73
CA HIS A 31 9.73 3.91 -12.10
C HIS A 31 10.28 4.06 -10.68
N ARG A 32 10.83 5.24 -10.37
CA ARG A 32 11.38 5.56 -9.05
C ARG A 32 10.72 6.80 -8.49
N GLU A 33 10.25 6.70 -7.26
CA GLU A 33 9.61 7.80 -6.53
C GLU A 33 10.28 7.99 -5.17
N GLU A 34 10.56 9.23 -4.80
CA GLU A 34 11.07 9.57 -3.48
C GLU A 34 9.97 10.24 -2.66
N ARG A 35 9.75 9.76 -1.46
CA ARG A 35 8.76 10.30 -0.51
C ARG A 35 9.43 10.64 0.81
N GLN A 36 9.11 11.80 1.35
CA GLN A 36 9.55 12.17 2.71
C GLN A 36 8.61 11.57 3.74
N THR A 37 9.19 11.00 4.79
CA THR A 37 8.43 10.56 5.97
C THR A 37 8.09 11.75 6.86
N LYS A 38 7.09 11.61 7.72
CA LYS A 38 6.70 12.63 8.70
C LYS A 38 7.84 13.00 9.67
N GLY A 39 8.85 12.15 9.82
CA GLY A 39 10.03 12.37 10.66
C GLY A 39 11.25 12.94 9.91
N GLY A 40 11.10 13.40 8.65
CA GLY A 40 12.17 13.99 7.83
C GLY A 40 13.10 12.97 7.17
N GLY A 41 12.85 11.67 7.29
CA GLY A 41 13.59 10.63 6.57
C GLY A 41 13.11 10.52 5.11
N ASN A 42 13.98 10.04 4.22
CA ASN A 42 13.66 9.79 2.82
C ASN A 42 13.33 8.31 2.60
N LEU A 43 12.29 8.01 1.82
CA LEU A 43 11.95 6.67 1.36
C LEU A 43 11.95 6.66 -0.16
N ILE A 44 12.63 5.67 -0.71
CA ILE A 44 12.74 5.47 -2.15
C ILE A 44 11.92 4.25 -2.52
N TYR A 45 10.92 4.45 -3.37
CA TYR A 45 10.11 3.40 -3.97
C TYR A 45 10.63 3.14 -5.38
N SER A 46 10.86 1.88 -5.72
CA SER A 46 11.20 1.47 -7.08
C SER A 46 10.21 0.42 -7.55
N VAL A 47 9.58 0.68 -8.68
CA VAL A 47 8.73 -0.28 -9.39
C VAL A 47 9.48 -0.64 -10.68
N LEU A 48 9.78 -1.92 -10.85
CA LEU A 48 10.48 -2.45 -12.00
C LEU A 48 9.54 -3.36 -12.79
N THR A 49 9.48 -3.16 -14.11
CA THR A 49 8.89 -4.12 -15.04
C THR A 49 10.01 -4.99 -15.59
N VAL A 50 10.01 -6.28 -15.26
CA VAL A 50 11.09 -7.20 -15.62
C VAL A 50 10.53 -8.34 -16.46
N LYS A 51 11.19 -8.57 -17.59
CA LYS A 51 10.98 -9.75 -18.43
C LYS A 51 11.97 -10.83 -18.01
N TYR A 52 11.47 -12.01 -17.71
CA TYR A 52 12.25 -13.22 -17.46
C TYR A 52 12.07 -14.16 -18.64
N THR A 53 13.18 -14.58 -19.25
CA THR A 53 13.19 -15.58 -20.32
C THR A 53 13.82 -16.86 -19.78
N PHE A 54 13.03 -17.93 -19.77
CA PHE A 54 13.47 -19.27 -19.38
C PHE A 54 13.86 -20.03 -20.64
N PHE A 55 15.12 -20.41 -20.75
CA PHE A 55 15.66 -21.14 -21.87
C PHE A 55 15.87 -22.62 -21.52
N ALA A 56 15.44 -23.51 -22.39
CA ALA A 56 15.78 -24.93 -22.32
C ALA A 56 17.03 -25.26 -23.16
N GLU A 57 17.58 -26.47 -22.99
CA GLU A 57 18.77 -26.94 -23.65
C GLU A 57 18.68 -26.95 -25.19
N ASP A 58 17.48 -27.19 -25.71
CA ASP A 58 17.20 -27.21 -27.16
C ASP A 58 17.04 -25.81 -27.78
N GLY A 59 17.21 -24.75 -26.96
CA GLY A 59 17.06 -23.37 -27.39
C GLY A 59 15.61 -22.87 -27.37
N SER A 60 14.62 -23.71 -27.04
CA SER A 60 13.26 -23.24 -26.82
C SER A 60 13.20 -22.34 -25.59
N SER A 61 12.22 -21.42 -25.56
CA SER A 61 12.09 -20.50 -24.45
C SER A 61 10.66 -20.11 -24.16
N VAL A 62 10.41 -19.75 -22.90
CA VAL A 62 9.16 -19.16 -22.42
C VAL A 62 9.48 -17.85 -21.72
N THR A 63 8.66 -16.83 -21.93
CA THR A 63 8.84 -15.52 -21.30
C THR A 63 7.70 -15.18 -20.36
N ALA A 64 8.03 -14.51 -19.26
CA ALA A 64 7.07 -13.89 -18.36
C ALA A 64 7.50 -12.45 -18.08
N VAL A 65 6.54 -11.53 -18.07
CA VAL A 65 6.75 -10.13 -17.69
C VAL A 65 6.01 -9.90 -16.38
N VAL A 66 6.74 -9.47 -15.36
CA VAL A 66 6.20 -9.21 -14.03
C VAL A 66 6.67 -7.86 -13.50
N GLN A 67 5.88 -7.28 -12.62
CA GLN A 67 6.28 -6.09 -11.88
C GLN A 67 6.73 -6.48 -10.47
N GLY A 68 7.80 -5.83 -10.02
CA GLY A 68 8.28 -5.91 -8.66
C GLY A 68 8.39 -4.54 -8.04
N GLU A 69 7.95 -4.42 -6.81
CA GLU A 69 8.05 -3.19 -6.03
C GLU A 69 8.99 -3.37 -4.86
N GLY A 70 9.84 -2.38 -4.63
CA GLY A 70 10.77 -2.35 -3.51
C GLY A 70 10.83 -0.97 -2.88
N MET A 71 10.86 -0.94 -1.56
CA MET A 71 11.01 0.28 -0.78
C MET A 71 12.26 0.20 0.09
N ASP A 72 13.04 1.26 0.09
CA ASP A 72 14.23 1.39 0.94
C ASP A 72 14.48 2.85 1.32
N SER A 73 15.18 3.07 2.43
CA SER A 73 15.59 4.41 2.87
C SER A 73 16.93 4.87 2.25
N ALA A 74 17.61 3.99 1.51
CA ALA A 74 18.91 4.24 0.90
C ALA A 74 18.97 3.73 -0.56
N ASP A 75 19.90 2.82 -0.88
CA ASP A 75 20.25 2.42 -2.25
C ASP A 75 19.66 1.08 -2.71
N LYS A 76 18.93 0.36 -1.83
CA LYS A 76 18.53 -1.04 -2.07
C LYS A 76 17.10 -1.21 -2.62
N SER A 77 16.37 -0.14 -2.90
CA SER A 77 14.98 -0.24 -3.37
C SER A 77 14.85 -1.05 -4.66
N SER A 78 15.74 -0.81 -5.64
CA SER A 78 15.75 -1.57 -6.90
C SER A 78 16.12 -3.04 -6.70
N ASN A 79 17.07 -3.34 -5.82
CA ASN A 79 17.45 -4.73 -5.51
C ASN A 79 16.30 -5.49 -4.84
N LYS A 80 15.55 -4.82 -3.95
CA LYS A 80 14.34 -5.37 -3.34
C LYS A 80 13.27 -5.62 -4.40
N ALA A 81 13.04 -4.66 -5.30
CA ALA A 81 12.09 -4.79 -6.41
C ALA A 81 12.44 -5.97 -7.33
N MET A 82 13.72 -6.14 -7.70
CA MET A 82 14.21 -7.28 -8.49
C MET A 82 13.95 -8.61 -7.80
N SER A 83 14.23 -8.70 -6.50
CA SER A 83 14.02 -9.91 -5.71
C SER A 83 12.54 -10.29 -5.63
N VAL A 84 11.66 -9.30 -5.47
CA VAL A 84 10.21 -9.49 -5.47
C VAL A 84 9.72 -9.93 -6.85
N ALA A 85 10.15 -9.26 -7.93
CA ALA A 85 9.79 -9.60 -9.30
C ALA A 85 10.18 -11.04 -9.64
N PHE A 86 11.41 -11.46 -9.33
CA PHE A 86 11.88 -12.82 -9.59
C PHE A 86 11.07 -13.86 -8.81
N LYS A 87 10.83 -13.63 -7.52
CA LYS A 87 10.01 -14.54 -6.70
C LYS A 87 8.63 -14.77 -7.32
N TYR A 88 7.96 -13.71 -7.72
CA TYR A 88 6.62 -13.81 -8.33
C TYR A 88 6.67 -14.40 -9.74
N ALA A 89 7.70 -14.13 -10.54
CA ALA A 89 7.91 -14.80 -11.82
C ALA A 89 7.95 -16.31 -11.65
N MET A 90 8.75 -16.81 -10.69
CA MET A 90 8.85 -18.24 -10.40
C MET A 90 7.53 -18.83 -9.94
N PHE A 91 6.82 -18.16 -9.04
CA PHE A 91 5.52 -18.66 -8.54
C PHE A 91 4.46 -18.71 -9.63
N GLN A 92 4.37 -17.69 -10.49
CA GLN A 92 3.36 -17.60 -11.53
C GLN A 92 3.66 -18.56 -12.70
N VAL A 93 4.89 -18.60 -13.18
CA VAL A 93 5.29 -19.46 -14.31
C VAL A 93 5.13 -20.95 -13.96
N PHE A 94 5.44 -21.33 -12.73
CA PHE A 94 5.38 -22.73 -12.30
C PHE A 94 4.12 -23.06 -11.47
N CYS A 95 3.15 -22.15 -11.40
CA CYS A 95 1.89 -22.32 -10.68
C CYS A 95 2.08 -22.82 -9.24
N ILE A 96 3.07 -22.26 -8.52
CA ILE A 96 3.40 -22.73 -7.18
C ILE A 96 2.41 -22.14 -6.18
N PRO A 97 1.62 -22.97 -5.49
CA PRO A 97 0.72 -22.49 -4.48
C PRO A 97 1.51 -21.93 -3.29
N THR A 98 1.16 -20.74 -2.85
CA THR A 98 1.63 -20.18 -1.59
C THR A 98 0.47 -20.19 -0.62
N GLU A 99 0.65 -20.77 0.57
CA GLU A 99 -0.35 -20.75 1.63
C GLU A 99 -0.74 -19.33 2.06
N GLU A 100 0.06 -18.34 1.68
CA GLU A 100 -0.13 -16.92 1.96
C GLU A 100 -0.80 -16.17 0.80
N MET A 101 -1.09 -16.80 -0.32
CA MET A 101 -1.96 -16.22 -1.33
C MET A 101 -3.41 -16.32 -0.85
N LYS A 102 -3.72 -15.55 0.18
CA LYS A 102 -5.09 -15.13 0.40
C LYS A 102 -5.50 -14.38 -0.86
N ASP A 103 -6.65 -14.73 -1.37
CA ASP A 103 -7.24 -14.04 -2.51
C ASP A 103 -7.27 -12.54 -2.19
N PRO A 104 -6.54 -11.68 -2.94
CA PRO A 104 -6.55 -10.25 -2.70
C PRO A 104 -7.97 -9.66 -2.75
N ASP A 105 -8.88 -10.32 -3.49
CA ASP A 105 -10.28 -9.93 -3.60
C ASP A 105 -11.10 -10.35 -2.37
N ALA A 106 -10.58 -11.27 -1.53
CA ALA A 106 -11.23 -11.66 -0.27
C ALA A 106 -11.02 -10.63 0.86
N GLU A 107 -10.02 -9.77 0.76
CA GLU A 107 -9.75 -8.68 1.71
C GLU A 107 -10.02 -7.34 1.01
N THR A 108 -11.27 -6.90 0.98
CA THR A 108 -11.58 -5.51 0.63
C THR A 108 -10.92 -4.62 1.69
N PRO A 109 -10.01 -3.68 1.30
CA PRO A 109 -9.50 -2.71 2.25
C PRO A 109 -10.70 -2.03 2.92
N PRO A 110 -10.69 -1.80 4.24
CA PRO A 110 -11.77 -1.07 4.87
C PRO A 110 -11.95 0.24 4.11
N GLU A 111 -13.17 0.50 3.65
CA GLU A 111 -13.50 1.78 3.01
C GLU A 111 -12.86 2.88 3.85
N SER A 112 -12.14 3.79 3.21
CA SER A 112 -11.52 4.91 3.89
C SER A 112 -12.61 5.62 4.70
N VAL A 113 -12.59 5.43 6.01
CA VAL A 113 -13.61 6.03 6.90
C VAL A 113 -13.57 7.54 6.64
N PRO A 114 -14.66 8.15 6.18
CA PRO A 114 -14.65 9.57 5.88
C PRO A 114 -14.26 10.35 7.12
N VAL A 115 -13.18 11.12 7.01
CA VAL A 115 -12.69 11.96 8.11
C VAL A 115 -13.50 13.25 8.13
N TYR A 116 -14.36 13.39 9.12
CA TYR A 116 -15.18 14.59 9.32
C TYR A 116 -14.38 15.67 10.02
N ARG A 117 -14.33 16.88 9.43
CA ARG A 117 -13.54 18.02 9.95
C ARG A 117 -14.40 19.25 10.15
N CYS A 118 -14.00 20.09 11.11
CA CYS A 118 -14.52 21.43 11.25
C CYS A 118 -14.24 22.23 9.97
N GLU A 119 -15.26 22.89 9.42
CA GLU A 119 -15.17 23.61 8.15
C GLU A 119 -14.37 24.92 8.28
N ASP A 120 -14.18 25.43 9.51
CA ASP A 120 -13.41 26.67 9.75
C ASP A 120 -11.93 26.37 10.10
N CYS A 121 -11.65 25.48 11.07
CA CYS A 121 -10.28 25.26 11.57
C CYS A 121 -9.66 23.89 11.19
N GLY A 122 -10.39 23.02 10.48
CA GLY A 122 -9.89 21.71 10.06
C GLY A 122 -9.76 20.65 11.18
N LYS A 123 -10.12 20.98 12.44
CA LYS A 123 -10.08 20.02 13.56
C LYS A 123 -10.96 18.82 13.27
N VAL A 124 -10.43 17.61 13.46
CA VAL A 124 -11.17 16.36 13.25
C VAL A 124 -12.25 16.20 14.30
N PHE A 125 -13.45 15.80 13.89
CA PHE A 125 -14.50 15.39 14.81
C PHE A 125 -14.25 13.94 15.23
N GLU A 126 -14.13 13.73 16.55
CA GLU A 126 -13.95 12.43 17.17
C GLU A 126 -15.27 11.91 17.74
N SER A 127 -15.34 10.60 18.00
CA SER A 127 -16.45 10.02 18.75
C SER A 127 -16.42 10.51 20.19
N PHE A 128 -17.61 10.78 20.77
CA PHE A 128 -17.73 11.10 22.19
C PHE A 128 -18.94 10.42 22.81
N THR A 129 -18.88 10.20 24.12
CA THR A 129 -20.00 9.64 24.89
C THR A 129 -20.64 10.76 25.71
N ASP A 130 -21.94 10.91 25.56
CA ASP A 130 -22.69 11.92 26.30
C ASP A 130 -22.94 11.49 27.76
N LYS A 131 -23.52 12.42 28.57
CA LYS A 131 -23.80 12.18 30.00
C LYS A 131 -24.80 11.05 30.27
N ASN A 132 -25.54 10.62 29.25
CA ASN A 132 -26.52 9.56 29.31
C ASN A 132 -25.92 8.20 28.86
N GLY A 133 -24.60 8.13 28.61
CA GLY A 133 -23.90 6.92 28.15
C GLY A 133 -24.07 6.61 26.67
N LYS A 134 -24.66 7.52 25.88
CA LYS A 134 -24.80 7.32 24.42
C LYS A 134 -23.54 7.78 23.70
N THR A 135 -22.94 6.88 22.92
CA THR A 135 -21.79 7.16 22.07
C THR A 135 -22.24 7.71 20.72
N TRP A 136 -21.66 8.83 20.32
CA TRP A 136 -21.86 9.49 19.03
C TRP A 136 -20.66 9.23 18.13
N SER A 137 -20.92 8.74 16.92
CA SER A 137 -19.86 8.57 15.91
C SER A 137 -19.42 9.93 15.34
N PRO A 138 -18.21 10.04 14.73
CA PRO A 138 -17.74 11.28 14.10
C PRO A 138 -18.73 11.84 13.08
N ALA A 139 -19.38 10.99 12.28
CA ALA A 139 -20.41 11.39 11.33
C ALA A 139 -21.64 12.04 12.03
N GLN A 140 -22.07 11.45 13.14
CA GLN A 140 -23.19 11.97 13.91
C GLN A 140 -22.85 13.31 14.59
N VAL A 141 -21.60 13.43 15.09
CA VAL A 141 -21.09 14.68 15.68
C VAL A 141 -21.05 15.79 14.63
N TYR A 142 -20.51 15.48 13.45
CA TYR A 142 -20.48 16.41 12.31
C TYR A 142 -21.87 16.84 11.88
N ALA A 143 -22.79 15.90 11.70
CA ALA A 143 -24.19 16.20 11.34
C ALA A 143 -24.89 17.04 12.39
N ALA A 144 -24.66 16.75 13.68
CA ALA A 144 -25.20 17.54 14.78
C ALA A 144 -24.63 18.97 14.83
N ALA A 145 -23.31 19.11 14.59
CA ALA A 145 -22.65 20.41 14.49
C ALA A 145 -23.24 21.24 13.34
N LYS A 146 -23.45 20.64 12.19
CA LYS A 146 -24.07 21.27 11.02
C LYS A 146 -25.52 21.75 11.29
N LYS A 147 -26.28 20.95 12.03
CA LYS A 147 -27.67 21.25 12.37
C LYS A 147 -27.81 22.38 13.41
N LYS A 148 -26.79 22.55 14.27
CA LYS A 148 -26.81 23.59 15.33
C LYS A 148 -26.54 24.99 14.78
N ASN A 149 -25.80 25.12 13.69
CA ASN A 149 -25.45 26.40 13.11
C ASN A 149 -26.48 26.82 12.05
N LYS A 150 -27.00 28.02 12.14
CA LYS A 150 -28.06 28.54 11.25
C LYS A 150 -27.63 28.66 9.79
N ASP A 151 -26.32 28.78 9.56
CA ASP A 151 -25.68 28.83 8.23
C ASP A 151 -25.32 27.46 7.66
N GLY A 152 -25.58 26.37 8.42
CA GLY A 152 -25.33 25.00 8.00
C GLY A 152 -23.84 24.57 7.97
N HIS A 153 -22.92 25.36 8.55
CA HIS A 153 -21.51 24.99 8.67
C HIS A 153 -21.27 24.05 9.86
N ALA A 154 -20.43 23.04 9.64
CA ALA A 154 -20.02 22.12 10.69
C ALA A 154 -18.85 22.70 11.49
N ARG A 155 -19.14 23.44 12.56
CA ARG A 155 -18.12 24.04 13.44
C ARG A 155 -17.85 23.20 14.67
N CYS A 156 -16.58 23.08 15.08
CA CYS A 156 -16.23 22.56 16.39
C CYS A 156 -16.70 23.53 17.51
N ALA A 157 -16.67 23.09 18.76
CA ALA A 157 -17.17 23.89 19.87
C ALA A 157 -16.46 25.25 19.98
N ASP A 158 -15.14 25.27 19.73
CA ASP A 158 -14.32 26.48 19.84
C ASP A 158 -14.69 27.49 18.73
N CYS A 159 -14.74 27.04 17.46
CA CYS A 159 -15.10 27.90 16.32
C CYS A 159 -16.56 28.39 16.42
N ARG A 160 -17.45 27.55 16.89
CA ARG A 160 -18.86 27.97 17.10
C ARG A 160 -18.97 29.08 18.13
N LYS A 161 -18.22 28.99 19.24
CA LYS A 161 -18.23 30.01 20.28
C LYS A 161 -17.71 31.35 19.72
N LYS A 162 -16.59 31.34 19.01
CA LYS A 162 -16.05 32.55 18.35
C LYS A 162 -17.04 33.17 17.38
N TRP A 163 -17.72 32.33 16.57
CA TRP A 163 -18.73 32.81 15.61
C TRP A 163 -19.94 33.43 16.32
N GLU A 164 -20.41 32.84 17.45
CA GLU A 164 -21.49 33.37 18.26
C GLU A 164 -21.07 34.70 18.93
N ASP A 165 -19.81 34.84 19.33
CA ASP A 165 -19.27 36.05 19.97
C ASP A 165 -18.87 37.14 18.94
N GLY A 166 -18.95 36.85 17.61
CA GLY A 166 -18.63 37.82 16.56
C GLY A 166 -17.11 38.02 16.37
N GLU A 167 -16.29 37.10 16.83
CA GLU A 167 -14.83 37.12 16.64
C GLU A 167 -14.45 36.53 15.27
N ASP A 168 -13.38 37.07 14.66
CA ASP A 168 -12.81 36.50 13.42
C ASP A 168 -12.28 35.07 13.68
N ILE A 169 -12.64 34.14 12.77
CA ILE A 169 -12.31 32.71 12.87
C ILE A 169 -11.10 32.39 12.00
#